data_6f270457b46b1a3f40f86eea16026ea6
#
_entry.id   6f270457b46b1a3f40f86eea16026ea6
#
_cell.length_a   1.000
_cell.length_b   1.000
_cell.length_c   1.000
_cell.angle_alpha   90.00
_cell.angle_beta   90.00
_cell.angle_gamma   90.00
#
_symmetry.space_group_name_H-M   'P 1'
#
loop_
_entity.id
_entity.type
_entity.pdbx_description
1 polymer ?
#
loop_
_entity_poly.entity_id
_entity_poly.type
_entity_poly.pdbx_seq_one_letter_code
_entity_poly.pdbx_strand_id
1 'polypeptide(L)'
;MDITHLVAKRSTCLRRQVGAILVKDKKILATGYNGAPSRLEHCLDIGCLREKQSIPSGERHELCRGLHAEQNAIIQAAYHGVEIRSATLYCTNHPCVICSKMLMNAGIDRIIYEEGYGDDLAAMMLTESGIEVERFDRRGQRQGRKQKVESHKKKKSPRRERSDSK
;
A
#
# COMPACT_ATOMS: atom_id res chain seq x y z
N MET A 1 -10.51 -6.49 8.61
CA MET A 1 -10.03 -7.48 7.60
C MET A 1 -11.16 -8.27 6.93
N ASP A 2 -12.19 -8.74 7.60
CA ASP A 2 -13.24 -9.56 6.95
C ASP A 2 -13.94 -8.84 5.79
N ILE A 3 -14.28 -7.56 5.95
CA ILE A 3 -14.82 -6.74 4.86
C ILE A 3 -13.83 -6.63 3.70
N THR A 4 -12.54 -6.48 4.00
CA THR A 4 -11.48 -6.43 2.97
C THR A 4 -11.44 -7.71 2.14
N HIS A 5 -11.62 -8.88 2.78
CA HIS A 5 -11.72 -10.16 2.08
C HIS A 5 -13.00 -10.28 1.25
N LEU A 6 -14.13 -9.74 1.73
CA LEU A 6 -15.36 -9.70 0.91
C LEU A 6 -15.15 -8.84 -0.34
N VAL A 7 -14.48 -7.71 -0.21
CA VAL A 7 -14.10 -6.85 -1.35
C VAL A 7 -13.18 -7.61 -2.31
N ALA A 8 -12.20 -8.35 -1.80
CA ALA A 8 -11.26 -9.15 -2.61
C ALA A 8 -11.98 -10.17 -3.51
N LYS A 9 -13.11 -10.74 -3.09
CA LYS A 9 -13.91 -11.68 -3.90
C LYS A 9 -14.44 -11.08 -5.20
N ARG A 10 -14.47 -9.75 -5.32
CA ARG A 10 -14.82 -9.05 -6.58
C ARG A 10 -13.69 -9.02 -7.60
N SER A 11 -12.50 -9.44 -7.20
CA SER A 11 -11.33 -9.44 -8.09
C SER A 11 -11.59 -10.28 -9.34
N THR A 12 -11.15 -9.75 -10.46
CA THR A 12 -11.19 -10.41 -11.77
C THR A 12 -9.83 -10.93 -12.22
N CYS A 13 -8.87 -11.01 -11.29
CA CYS A 13 -7.53 -11.53 -11.53
C CYS A 13 -7.49 -13.05 -11.37
N LEU A 14 -6.92 -13.76 -12.33
CA LEU A 14 -6.75 -15.22 -12.30
C LEU A 14 -5.67 -15.67 -11.30
N ARG A 15 -4.71 -14.80 -10.98
CA ARG A 15 -3.54 -15.18 -10.18
C ARG A 15 -3.72 -14.95 -8.69
N ARG A 16 -4.40 -13.86 -8.30
CA ARG A 16 -4.55 -13.48 -6.89
C ARG A 16 -5.74 -12.55 -6.70
N GLN A 17 -6.55 -12.80 -5.72
CA GLN A 17 -7.63 -11.91 -5.31
C GLN A 17 -7.14 -11.00 -4.19
N VAL A 18 -7.07 -9.71 -4.47
CA VAL A 18 -6.65 -8.70 -3.50
C VAL A 18 -7.78 -7.69 -3.29
N GLY A 19 -8.02 -7.35 -2.04
CA GLY A 19 -8.97 -6.31 -1.65
C GLY A 19 -8.29 -5.25 -0.81
N ALA A 20 -8.78 -4.03 -0.90
CA ALA A 20 -8.35 -2.88 -0.12
C ALA A 20 -9.55 -2.05 0.31
N ILE A 21 -9.52 -1.51 1.53
CA ILE A 21 -10.50 -0.55 2.02
C ILE A 21 -9.79 0.61 2.70
N LEU A 22 -10.30 1.82 2.50
CA LEU A 22 -9.86 3.04 3.18
C LEU A 22 -10.86 3.37 4.28
N VAL A 23 -10.36 3.53 5.50
CA VAL A 23 -11.19 3.76 6.69
C VAL A 23 -10.69 4.98 7.45
N LYS A 24 -11.60 5.87 7.84
CA LYS A 24 -11.34 7.01 8.73
C LYS A 24 -12.50 7.13 9.71
N ASP A 25 -12.21 7.40 10.97
CA ASP A 25 -13.21 7.55 12.02
C ASP A 25 -14.24 6.39 12.08
N LYS A 26 -13.75 5.16 11.93
CA LYS A 26 -14.55 3.92 11.88
C LYS A 26 -15.55 3.84 10.69
N LYS A 27 -15.43 4.71 9.70
CA LYS A 27 -16.26 4.71 8.49
C LYS A 27 -15.43 4.24 7.31
N ILE A 28 -16.00 3.38 6.47
CA ILE A 28 -15.41 3.00 5.19
C ILE A 28 -15.62 4.15 4.22
N LEU A 29 -14.53 4.69 3.68
CA LEU A 29 -14.54 5.80 2.74
C LEU A 29 -14.56 5.31 1.29
N ALA A 30 -13.74 4.30 0.98
CA ALA A 30 -13.63 3.73 -0.34
C ALA A 30 -13.19 2.28 -0.26
N THR A 31 -13.49 1.53 -1.31
CA THR A 31 -13.07 0.14 -1.48
C THR A 31 -12.36 -0.03 -2.81
N GLY A 32 -11.51 -1.03 -2.92
CA GLY A 32 -10.84 -1.41 -4.15
C GLY A 32 -10.54 -2.90 -4.18
N TYR A 33 -10.59 -3.48 -5.36
CA TYR A 33 -10.13 -4.83 -5.64
C TYR A 33 -9.28 -4.81 -6.91
N ASN A 34 -8.39 -5.75 -7.07
CA ASN A 34 -7.56 -5.81 -8.26
C ASN A 34 -8.34 -6.34 -9.46
N GLY A 35 -8.21 -5.63 -10.59
CA GLY A 35 -8.95 -5.96 -11.81
C GLY A 35 -8.64 -5.01 -12.94
N ALA A 36 -9.09 -5.36 -14.15
CA ALA A 36 -8.93 -4.51 -15.31
C ALA A 36 -9.65 -3.16 -15.13
N PRO A 37 -9.12 -2.07 -15.72
CA PRO A 37 -9.82 -0.79 -15.77
C PRO A 37 -11.23 -0.93 -16.35
N SER A 38 -12.12 -0.01 -15.97
CA SER A 38 -13.47 0.07 -16.57
C SER A 38 -13.39 0.16 -18.10
N ARG A 39 -14.32 -0.47 -18.79
CA ARG A 39 -14.40 -0.60 -20.27
C ARG A 39 -13.37 -1.53 -20.91
N LEU A 40 -12.54 -2.20 -20.13
CA LEU A 40 -11.66 -3.25 -20.64
C LEU A 40 -12.16 -4.62 -20.19
N GLU A 41 -11.99 -5.63 -21.05
CA GLU A 41 -12.25 -7.03 -20.69
C GLU A 41 -11.38 -7.47 -19.52
N HIS A 42 -11.95 -8.30 -18.67
CA HIS A 42 -11.26 -8.81 -17.49
C HIS A 42 -10.33 -9.98 -17.81
N CYS A 43 -9.33 -10.19 -16.97
CA CYS A 43 -8.45 -11.36 -17.10
C CYS A 43 -9.22 -12.69 -17.01
N LEU A 44 -10.36 -12.72 -16.34
CA LEU A 44 -11.24 -13.90 -16.29
C LEU A 44 -11.76 -14.27 -17.68
N ASP A 45 -11.98 -13.30 -18.56
CA ASP A 45 -12.56 -13.48 -19.89
C ASP A 45 -11.51 -13.77 -20.95
N ILE A 46 -10.37 -13.07 -20.90
CA ILE A 46 -9.33 -13.11 -21.97
C ILE A 46 -8.01 -13.77 -21.56
N GLY A 47 -7.88 -14.15 -20.30
CA GLY A 47 -6.68 -14.72 -19.70
C GLY A 47 -5.68 -13.67 -19.20
N CYS A 48 -4.65 -14.15 -18.51
CA CYS A 48 -3.63 -13.30 -17.91
C CYS A 48 -2.44 -13.12 -18.88
N LEU A 49 -2.16 -11.88 -19.27
CA LEU A 49 -1.03 -11.56 -20.17
C LEU A 49 0.32 -11.98 -19.55
N ARG A 50 0.51 -11.76 -18.25
CA ARG A 50 1.73 -12.13 -17.54
C ARG A 50 1.92 -13.65 -17.45
N GLU A 51 0.84 -14.42 -17.33
CA GLU A 51 0.87 -15.88 -17.38
C GLU A 51 1.25 -16.39 -18.77
N LYS A 52 0.65 -15.80 -19.84
CA LYS A 52 0.99 -16.11 -21.24
C LYS A 52 2.47 -15.88 -21.55
N GLN A 53 3.13 -14.98 -20.82
CA GLN A 53 4.55 -14.66 -20.96
C GLN A 53 5.43 -15.33 -19.89
N SER A 54 4.91 -16.28 -19.12
CA SER A 54 5.62 -16.98 -18.04
C SER A 54 6.29 -16.07 -17.00
N ILE A 55 5.71 -14.88 -16.75
CA ILE A 55 6.24 -13.91 -15.77
C ILE A 55 5.89 -14.34 -14.36
N PRO A 56 6.87 -14.44 -13.45
CA PRO A 56 6.65 -14.78 -12.05
C PRO A 56 5.68 -13.84 -11.32
N SER A 57 5.12 -14.31 -10.20
CA SER A 57 4.27 -13.45 -9.35
C SER A 57 5.11 -12.37 -8.68
N GLY A 58 4.60 -11.13 -8.65
CA GLY A 58 5.31 -9.99 -8.08
C GLY A 58 6.20 -9.20 -9.05
N GLU A 59 6.44 -9.73 -10.26
CA GLU A 59 7.31 -9.10 -11.26
C GLU A 59 6.52 -8.47 -12.41
N ARG A 60 7.16 -7.52 -13.11
CA ARG A 60 6.66 -6.89 -14.34
C ARG A 60 5.21 -6.40 -14.21
N HIS A 61 4.95 -5.61 -13.16
CA HIS A 61 3.60 -5.06 -12.91
C HIS A 61 3.11 -4.16 -14.03
N GLU A 62 4.00 -3.54 -14.78
CA GLU A 62 3.69 -2.70 -15.94
C GLU A 62 3.03 -3.49 -17.09
N LEU A 63 3.24 -4.79 -17.14
CA LEU A 63 2.57 -5.68 -18.09
C LEU A 63 1.25 -6.25 -17.56
N CYS A 64 0.89 -5.92 -16.33
CA CYS A 64 -0.39 -6.33 -15.78
C CYS A 64 -1.52 -5.48 -16.36
N ARG A 65 -2.53 -6.13 -16.92
CA ARG A 65 -3.74 -5.45 -17.41
C ARG A 65 -4.56 -4.81 -16.26
N GLY A 66 -4.47 -5.39 -15.07
CA GLY A 66 -5.23 -4.96 -13.92
C GLY A 66 -4.54 -3.89 -13.09
N LEU A 67 -5.33 -2.99 -12.53
CA LEU A 67 -4.92 -2.12 -11.43
C LEU A 67 -4.88 -2.93 -10.14
N HIS A 68 -4.05 -2.50 -9.20
CA HIS A 68 -4.01 -3.07 -7.86
C HIS A 68 -5.21 -2.59 -7.02
N ALA A 69 -5.54 -3.33 -5.97
CA ALA A 69 -6.66 -3.01 -5.09
C ALA A 69 -6.51 -1.64 -4.43
N GLU A 70 -5.30 -1.30 -3.99
CA GLU A 70 -4.96 -0.03 -3.37
C GLU A 70 -5.14 1.14 -4.34
N GLN A 71 -4.69 0.96 -5.60
CA GLN A 71 -4.87 1.95 -6.67
C GLN A 71 -6.36 2.20 -6.92
N ASN A 72 -7.15 1.13 -7.05
CA ASN A 72 -8.58 1.23 -7.26
C ASN A 72 -9.29 1.90 -6.06
N ALA A 73 -8.87 1.65 -4.83
CA ALA A 73 -9.43 2.33 -3.65
C ALA A 73 -9.16 3.84 -3.68
N ILE A 74 -7.95 4.27 -4.04
CA ILE A 74 -7.59 5.69 -4.18
C ILE A 74 -8.38 6.33 -5.33
N ILE A 75 -8.44 5.66 -6.50
CA ILE A 75 -9.16 6.15 -7.67
C ILE A 75 -10.66 6.27 -7.37
N GLN A 76 -11.24 5.29 -6.68
CA GLN A 76 -12.64 5.30 -6.28
C GLN A 76 -12.95 6.51 -5.39
N ALA A 77 -12.09 6.79 -4.40
CA ALA A 77 -12.21 7.96 -3.54
C ALA A 77 -12.12 9.26 -4.35
N ALA A 78 -11.14 9.38 -5.23
CA ALA A 78 -10.94 10.55 -6.08
C ALA A 78 -12.15 10.77 -7.04
N TYR A 79 -12.65 9.70 -7.65
CA TYR A 79 -13.79 9.75 -8.57
C TYR A 79 -15.05 10.26 -7.89
N HIS A 80 -15.26 9.92 -6.63
CA HIS A 80 -16.44 10.34 -5.86
C HIS A 80 -16.21 11.58 -4.98
N GLY A 81 -15.05 12.23 -5.06
CA GLY A 81 -14.72 13.41 -4.27
C GLY A 81 -14.63 13.13 -2.76
N VAL A 82 -14.22 11.93 -2.36
CA VAL A 82 -14.09 11.52 -0.96
C VAL A 82 -12.68 11.81 -0.48
N GLU A 83 -12.56 12.62 0.57
CA GLU A 83 -11.27 12.90 1.21
C GLU A 83 -10.76 11.68 1.97
N ILE A 84 -9.53 11.25 1.65
CA ILE A 84 -8.88 10.08 2.25
C ILE A 84 -7.62 10.43 3.07
N ARG A 85 -7.30 11.70 3.23
CA ARG A 85 -6.18 12.15 4.06
C ARG A 85 -6.34 11.62 5.48
N SER A 86 -5.27 11.14 6.06
CA SER A 86 -5.20 10.53 7.40
C SER A 86 -6.10 9.29 7.57
N ALA A 87 -6.48 8.64 6.47
CA ALA A 87 -7.17 7.37 6.54
C ALA A 87 -6.21 6.21 6.86
N THR A 88 -6.77 5.10 7.31
CA THR A 88 -6.09 3.81 7.43
C THR A 88 -6.46 2.95 6.23
N LEU A 89 -5.46 2.44 5.53
CA LEU A 89 -5.64 1.39 4.54
C LEU A 89 -5.67 0.02 5.22
N TYR A 90 -6.68 -0.77 4.94
CA TYR A 90 -6.69 -2.21 5.19
C TYR A 90 -6.56 -2.93 3.84
N CYS A 91 -5.56 -3.79 3.70
CA CYS A 91 -5.33 -4.54 2.47
C CYS A 91 -5.07 -6.02 2.78
N THR A 92 -5.53 -6.92 1.91
CA THR A 92 -5.26 -8.35 2.08
C THR A 92 -3.76 -8.66 1.89
N ASN A 93 -3.06 -7.85 1.08
CA ASN A 93 -1.63 -8.02 0.80
C ASN A 93 -0.83 -6.77 1.14
N HIS A 94 0.45 -6.95 1.42
CA HIS A 94 1.38 -5.82 1.57
C HIS A 94 1.42 -5.00 0.27
N PRO A 95 1.29 -3.66 0.33
CA PRO A 95 1.39 -2.80 -0.86
C PRO A 95 2.76 -2.92 -1.54
N CYS A 96 2.77 -3.01 -2.87
CA CYS A 96 4.01 -2.93 -3.64
C CYS A 96 4.56 -1.49 -3.65
N VAL A 97 5.78 -1.31 -4.14
CA VAL A 97 6.44 0.01 -4.18
C VAL A 97 5.62 1.08 -4.90
N ILE A 98 4.93 0.72 -5.99
CA ILE A 98 4.09 1.66 -6.74
C ILE A 98 2.90 2.11 -5.90
N CYS A 99 2.18 1.16 -5.28
CA CYS A 99 1.06 1.46 -4.40
C CYS A 99 1.50 2.26 -3.17
N SER A 100 2.66 1.93 -2.58
CA SER A 100 3.21 2.66 -1.44
C SER A 100 3.44 4.14 -1.76
N LYS A 101 4.03 4.45 -2.92
CA LYS A 101 4.21 5.84 -3.39
C LYS A 101 2.87 6.59 -3.52
N MET A 102 1.86 5.93 -4.07
CA MET A 102 0.52 6.52 -4.21
C MET A 102 -0.15 6.77 -2.86
N LEU A 103 -0.02 5.84 -1.92
CA LEU A 103 -0.57 5.96 -0.57
C LEU A 103 0.08 7.11 0.22
N MET A 104 1.40 7.28 0.10
CA MET A 104 2.13 8.42 0.68
C MET A 104 1.57 9.75 0.17
N ASN A 105 1.47 9.91 -1.16
CA ASN A 105 0.97 11.14 -1.76
C ASN A 105 -0.53 11.37 -1.49
N ALA A 106 -1.30 10.32 -1.27
CA ALA A 106 -2.70 10.40 -0.88
C ALA A 106 -2.89 10.78 0.61
N GLY A 107 -1.80 10.88 1.38
CA GLY A 107 -1.82 11.27 2.79
C GLY A 107 -2.38 10.18 3.71
N ILE A 108 -2.11 8.92 3.41
CA ILE A 108 -2.49 7.80 4.28
C ILE A 108 -1.52 7.72 5.46
N ASP A 109 -2.05 7.66 6.69
CA ASP A 109 -1.22 7.63 7.90
C ASP A 109 -0.90 6.21 8.37
N ARG A 110 -1.74 5.23 8.01
CA ARG A 110 -1.58 3.86 8.51
C ARG A 110 -1.96 2.82 7.46
N ILE A 111 -1.19 1.73 7.43
CA ILE A 111 -1.42 0.57 6.57
C ILE A 111 -1.52 -0.68 7.44
N ILE A 112 -2.60 -1.43 7.30
CA ILE A 112 -2.81 -2.73 7.96
C ILE A 112 -2.98 -3.78 6.86
N TYR A 113 -2.07 -4.75 6.80
CA TYR A 113 -2.10 -5.81 5.81
C TYR A 113 -2.04 -7.19 6.46
N GLU A 114 -2.46 -8.23 5.74
CA GLU A 114 -2.52 -9.60 6.28
C GLU A 114 -1.42 -10.49 5.69
N GLU A 115 -1.26 -10.53 4.38
CA GLU A 115 -0.36 -11.44 3.68
C GLU A 115 0.75 -10.73 2.91
N GLY A 116 1.75 -11.52 2.52
CA GLY A 116 2.86 -11.05 1.69
C GLY A 116 3.94 -10.33 2.47
N TYR A 117 5.03 -10.08 1.77
CA TYR A 117 6.14 -9.25 2.20
C TYR A 117 6.25 -8.10 1.21
N GLY A 118 6.47 -6.89 1.71
CA GLY A 118 6.86 -5.78 0.86
C GLY A 118 8.22 -6.06 0.23
N ASP A 119 8.45 -5.56 -0.97
CA ASP A 119 9.82 -5.46 -1.44
C ASP A 119 10.61 -4.49 -0.54
N ASP A 120 11.93 -4.65 -0.50
CA ASP A 120 12.80 -3.88 0.40
C ASP A 120 12.68 -2.38 0.16
N LEU A 121 12.48 -1.96 -1.10
CA LEU A 121 12.30 -0.57 -1.47
C LEU A 121 10.98 0.00 -0.93
N ALA A 122 9.88 -0.76 -1.03
CA ALA A 122 8.60 -0.35 -0.47
C ALA A 122 8.70 -0.19 1.06
N ALA A 123 9.33 -1.16 1.75
CA ALA A 123 9.51 -1.13 3.20
C ALA A 123 10.37 0.07 3.64
N MET A 124 11.46 0.34 2.92
CA MET A 124 12.34 1.49 3.18
C MET A 124 11.58 2.81 3.04
N MET A 125 10.87 3.00 1.92
CA MET A 125 10.13 4.24 1.64
C MET A 125 8.98 4.46 2.63
N LEU A 126 8.24 3.42 3.00
CA LEU A 126 7.18 3.51 4.00
C LEU A 126 7.73 3.90 5.38
N THR A 127 8.90 3.37 5.74
CA THR A 127 9.59 3.75 6.98
C THR A 127 10.03 5.22 6.96
N GLU A 128 10.62 5.67 5.86
CA GLU A 128 11.08 7.05 5.69
C GLU A 128 9.91 8.05 5.72
N SER A 129 8.77 7.67 5.16
CA SER A 129 7.55 8.51 5.14
C SER A 129 6.88 8.66 6.50
N GLY A 130 7.21 7.82 7.49
CA GLY A 130 6.58 7.81 8.80
C GLY A 130 5.20 7.16 8.84
N ILE A 131 4.74 6.52 7.77
CA ILE A 131 3.48 5.78 7.75
C ILE A 131 3.59 4.56 8.68
N GLU A 132 2.59 4.40 9.56
CA GLU A 132 2.51 3.21 10.41
C GLU A 132 2.13 1.98 9.56
N VAL A 133 3.00 0.95 9.55
CA VAL A 133 2.73 -0.31 8.85
C VAL A 133 2.61 -1.44 9.84
N GLU A 134 1.47 -2.13 9.82
CA GLU A 134 1.15 -3.21 10.75
C GLU A 134 0.68 -4.46 10.00
N ARG A 135 1.22 -5.62 10.37
CA ARG A 135 0.69 -6.89 9.89
C ARG A 135 -0.45 -7.36 10.79
N PHE A 136 -1.59 -7.62 10.19
CA PHE A 136 -2.75 -8.19 10.87
C PHE A 136 -2.63 -9.71 10.96
N ASP A 137 -2.71 -10.25 12.17
CA ASP A 137 -2.86 -11.70 12.37
C ASP A 137 -4.33 -12.03 12.61
N ARG A 138 -4.90 -12.94 11.82
CA ARG A 138 -6.28 -13.41 11.96
C ARG A 138 -6.60 -13.97 13.32
N ARG A 139 -5.61 -14.44 14.06
CA ARG A 139 -5.78 -14.94 15.42
C ARG A 139 -6.04 -13.83 16.46
N GLY A 140 -6.24 -12.59 16.01
CA GLY A 140 -6.49 -11.44 16.87
C GLY A 140 -5.24 -10.83 17.50
N GLN A 141 -4.09 -11.37 17.19
CA GLN A 141 -2.81 -10.79 17.63
C GLN A 141 -2.32 -9.81 16.56
N ARG A 142 -2.36 -8.52 16.88
CA ARG A 142 -1.73 -7.48 16.07
C ARG A 142 -0.21 -7.54 16.31
N GLN A 143 0.53 -8.12 15.38
CA GLN A 143 1.99 -8.03 15.42
C GLN A 143 2.41 -6.68 14.82
N GLY A 144 2.36 -5.64 15.65
CA GLY A 144 2.94 -4.34 15.31
C GLY A 144 4.45 -4.42 15.40
N ARG A 145 5.14 -4.43 14.27
CA ARG A 145 6.56 -4.09 14.26
C ARG A 145 6.64 -2.57 14.37
N LYS A 146 6.64 -2.07 15.63
CA LYS A 146 7.08 -0.70 15.89
C LYS A 146 8.55 -0.64 15.47
N GLN A 147 8.80 -0.30 14.23
CA GLN A 147 10.13 0.14 13.84
C GLN A 147 10.36 1.45 14.61
N LYS A 148 11.13 1.35 15.70
CA LYS A 148 11.72 2.54 16.31
C LYS A 148 12.47 3.25 15.20
N VAL A 149 11.93 4.37 14.76
CA VAL A 149 12.69 5.36 14.03
C VAL A 149 13.72 5.84 15.05
N GLU A 150 14.93 5.27 15.02
CA GLU A 150 16.09 5.87 15.66
C GLU A 150 16.29 7.20 14.94
N SER A 151 15.74 8.26 15.56
CA SER A 151 16.03 9.61 15.16
C SER A 151 17.56 9.75 15.22
N HIS A 152 18.23 9.76 14.08
CA HIS A 152 19.59 10.19 13.97
C HIS A 152 19.61 11.68 14.40
N LYS A 153 19.71 11.88 15.71
CA LYS A 153 20.16 13.15 16.25
C LYS A 153 21.56 13.37 15.67
N LYS A 154 21.64 14.08 14.55
CA LYS A 154 22.87 14.69 14.10
C LYS A 154 23.40 15.46 15.31
N LYS A 155 24.41 14.89 15.97
CA LYS A 155 25.23 15.64 16.93
C LYS A 155 25.77 16.85 16.16
N LYS A 156 25.20 18.01 16.40
CA LYS A 156 25.82 19.28 16.01
C LYS A 156 27.16 19.29 16.72
N SER A 157 28.25 19.16 15.96
CA SER A 157 29.58 19.42 16.45
C SER A 157 29.65 20.89 16.92
N PRO A 158 30.30 21.18 18.06
CA PRO A 158 30.43 22.54 18.52
C PRO A 158 31.26 23.34 17.50
N ARG A 159 30.74 24.52 17.12
CA ARG A 159 31.47 25.52 16.37
C ARG A 159 32.76 25.83 17.12
N ARG A 160 33.90 25.57 16.51
CA ARG A 160 35.18 26.12 16.98
C ARG A 160 35.09 27.61 16.84
N GLU A 161 35.08 28.31 17.95
CA GLU A 161 35.36 29.75 18.00
C GLU A 161 36.79 29.97 17.50
N ARG A 162 36.92 30.73 16.44
CA ARG A 162 38.21 31.28 16.04
C ARG A 162 38.49 32.45 16.98
N SER A 163 39.46 32.28 17.86
CA SER A 163 40.04 33.37 18.60
C SER A 163 40.91 34.17 17.64
N ASP A 164 40.46 35.36 17.29
CA ASP A 164 41.31 36.41 16.76
C ASP A 164 42.22 36.87 17.90
N SER A 165 43.51 36.76 17.70
CA SER A 165 44.52 37.46 18.50
C SER A 165 45.57 38.01 17.58
N LYS A 166 45.56 39.36 17.51
CA LYS A 166 46.64 40.30 17.19
C LYS A 166 47.40 40.05 15.89
#